data_bc1254a31e45fbb0c41a7ea731c7a820
#
_entry.id   bc1254a31e45fbb0c41a7ea731c7a820
#
_cell.length_a   1.000
_cell.length_b   1.000
_cell.length_c   1.000
_cell.angle_alpha   90.00
_cell.angle_beta   90.00
_cell.angle_gamma   90.00
#
_symmetry.space_group_name_H-M   'P 1'
#
loop_
_entity.id
_entity.type
_entity.pdbx_description
1 polymer ?
#
loop_
_entity_poly.entity_id
_entity_poly.type
_entity_poly.pdbx_seq_one_letter_code
_entity_poly.pdbx_strand_id
1 'polypeptide(L)'
;MQKYSTPPKIDSGVLIFETWGKTEAKVRNGGADLGLEITQSGSAIKNYGLHIIDEVMESGTSIWANPRIREQPEKYELLRMFLLNLYGATNAENKVLLLFNVPVSCSAAVERFLADNNLYADEPSRISGQGYTEYSIEVDTASAKLPLARVRFQLAELGARGIDTVPLTSSIPDAGVIEGW
;
A
#
# COMPACT_ATOMS: atom_id res chain seq x y z
N MET A 1 0.66 -19.93 -2.04
CA MET A 1 0.53 -21.40 -1.96
C MET A 1 0.20 -21.94 -3.34
N GLN A 2 0.97 -22.89 -3.86
CA GLN A 2 0.72 -23.42 -5.21
C GLN A 2 -0.53 -24.29 -5.20
N LYS A 3 -1.53 -23.94 -6.00
CA LYS A 3 -2.82 -24.65 -6.05
C LYS A 3 -2.71 -26.03 -6.74
N TYR A 4 -1.80 -26.15 -7.70
CA TYR A 4 -1.56 -27.37 -8.47
C TYR A 4 -0.13 -27.86 -8.25
N SER A 5 0.04 -29.09 -7.78
CA SER A 5 1.36 -29.70 -7.51
C SER A 5 1.99 -30.37 -8.74
N THR A 6 1.19 -30.66 -9.75
CA THR A 6 1.62 -31.26 -11.02
C THR A 6 0.91 -30.60 -12.19
N PRO A 7 1.61 -30.36 -13.31
CA PRO A 7 0.93 -29.86 -14.50
C PRO A 7 -0.19 -30.83 -14.91
N PRO A 8 -1.36 -30.32 -15.32
CA PRO A 8 -2.42 -31.16 -15.86
C PRO A 8 -1.93 -31.84 -17.13
N LYS A 9 -2.38 -33.08 -17.38
CA LYS A 9 -2.18 -33.71 -18.67
C LYS A 9 -2.99 -32.93 -19.72
N ILE A 10 -2.34 -32.59 -20.80
CA ILE A 10 -2.97 -31.92 -21.95
C ILE A 10 -3.41 -33.01 -22.91
N ASP A 11 -4.71 -33.18 -23.08
CA ASP A 11 -5.26 -34.10 -24.03
C ASP A 11 -5.18 -33.58 -25.47
N SER A 12 -5.29 -34.48 -26.43
CA SER A 12 -5.30 -34.11 -27.86
C SER A 12 -6.46 -33.16 -28.15
N GLY A 13 -6.18 -32.03 -28.78
CA GLY A 13 -7.16 -30.98 -29.08
C GLY A 13 -6.98 -29.68 -28.33
N VAL A 14 -6.11 -29.65 -27.30
CA VAL A 14 -5.70 -28.43 -26.67
C VAL A 14 -4.46 -27.88 -27.34
N LEU A 15 -4.50 -26.62 -27.79
CA LEU A 15 -3.37 -25.90 -28.38
C LEU A 15 -2.85 -24.89 -27.36
N ILE A 16 -1.55 -24.89 -27.10
CA ILE A 16 -0.89 -23.93 -26.23
C ILE A 16 -0.02 -23.00 -27.08
N PHE A 17 -0.22 -21.70 -26.92
CA PHE A 17 0.55 -20.65 -27.55
C PHE A 17 1.29 -19.85 -26.48
N GLU A 18 2.61 -19.72 -26.61
CA GLU A 18 3.39 -18.80 -25.81
C GLU A 18 3.21 -17.37 -26.33
N THR A 19 3.04 -16.43 -25.42
CA THR A 19 2.93 -15.00 -25.73
C THR A 19 3.98 -14.22 -24.94
N TRP A 20 4.55 -13.21 -25.58
CA TRP A 20 5.50 -12.28 -24.96
C TRP A 20 4.79 -10.97 -24.60
N GLY A 21 3.70 -11.05 -23.83
CA GLY A 21 2.83 -9.95 -23.45
C GLY A 21 1.58 -9.83 -24.33
N LYS A 22 0.62 -9.02 -23.86
CA LYS A 22 -0.71 -8.83 -24.46
C LYS A 22 -1.53 -10.10 -24.61
N THR A 23 -1.41 -11.04 -23.68
CA THR A 23 -2.17 -12.29 -23.62
C THR A 23 -3.65 -12.01 -23.58
N GLU A 24 -4.08 -11.00 -22.77
CA GLU A 24 -5.46 -10.56 -22.69
C GLU A 24 -6.04 -10.09 -24.03
N ALA A 25 -5.23 -9.44 -24.87
CA ALA A 25 -5.67 -9.02 -26.19
C ALA A 25 -5.90 -10.21 -27.14
N LYS A 26 -5.11 -11.27 -27.01
CA LYS A 26 -5.29 -12.51 -27.79
C LYS A 26 -6.62 -13.18 -27.46
N VAL A 27 -6.93 -13.30 -26.17
CA VAL A 27 -8.21 -13.87 -25.71
C VAL A 27 -9.38 -12.97 -26.15
N ARG A 28 -9.28 -11.67 -25.95
CA ARG A 28 -10.31 -10.70 -26.35
C ARG A 28 -10.65 -10.77 -27.84
N ASN A 29 -9.66 -10.96 -28.69
CA ASN A 29 -9.80 -10.99 -30.14
C ASN A 29 -10.15 -12.39 -30.69
N GLY A 30 -10.42 -13.36 -29.82
CA GLY A 30 -10.78 -14.74 -30.23
C GLY A 30 -9.61 -15.56 -30.76
N GLY A 31 -8.37 -15.13 -30.52
CA GLY A 31 -7.18 -15.88 -30.88
C GLY A 31 -6.84 -17.01 -29.90
N ALA A 32 -7.47 -17.02 -28.74
CA ALA A 32 -7.42 -18.09 -27.74
C ALA A 32 -8.69 -18.04 -26.89
N ASP A 33 -9.11 -19.16 -26.33
CA ASP A 33 -10.29 -19.29 -25.47
C ASP A 33 -9.96 -18.93 -24.02
N LEU A 34 -8.73 -19.18 -23.58
CA LEU A 34 -8.21 -18.92 -22.23
C LEU A 34 -6.83 -18.28 -22.30
N GLY A 35 -6.48 -17.50 -21.29
CA GLY A 35 -5.16 -16.94 -21.08
C GLY A 35 -4.64 -17.25 -19.68
N LEU A 36 -3.34 -17.57 -19.57
CA LEU A 36 -2.60 -17.60 -18.31
C LEU A 36 -1.68 -16.40 -18.29
N GLU A 37 -1.85 -15.52 -17.30
CA GLU A 37 -1.12 -14.27 -17.22
C GLU A 37 -0.80 -13.94 -15.76
N ILE A 38 0.30 -13.21 -15.54
CA ILE A 38 0.64 -12.63 -14.23
C ILE A 38 -0.06 -11.28 -14.13
N THR A 39 -0.87 -11.11 -13.10
CA THR A 39 -1.58 -9.84 -12.87
C THR A 39 -1.46 -9.41 -11.41
N GLN A 40 -1.35 -8.11 -11.18
CA GLN A 40 -1.35 -7.54 -9.83
C GLN A 40 -2.75 -7.08 -9.42
N SER A 41 -3.35 -6.17 -10.18
CA SER A 41 -4.68 -5.60 -9.89
C SER A 41 -5.80 -6.18 -10.74
N GLY A 42 -5.48 -6.93 -11.78
CA GLY A 42 -6.44 -7.42 -12.77
C GLY A 42 -7.06 -6.32 -13.63
N SER A 43 -6.61 -5.07 -13.53
CA SER A 43 -7.20 -3.93 -14.24
C SER A 43 -7.09 -4.08 -15.77
N ALA A 44 -5.96 -4.56 -16.29
CA ALA A 44 -5.79 -4.83 -17.71
C ALA A 44 -6.83 -5.83 -18.20
N ILE A 45 -6.98 -6.95 -17.49
CA ILE A 45 -7.94 -8.01 -17.82
C ILE A 45 -9.36 -7.45 -17.86
N LYS A 46 -9.75 -6.67 -16.83
CA LYS A 46 -11.07 -6.02 -16.77
C LYS A 46 -11.29 -5.02 -17.90
N ASN A 47 -10.28 -4.23 -18.26
CA ASN A 47 -10.37 -3.25 -19.35
C ASN A 47 -10.59 -3.91 -20.71
N TYR A 48 -10.12 -5.14 -20.90
CA TYR A 48 -10.44 -5.96 -22.08
C TYR A 48 -11.78 -6.66 -22.00
N GLY A 49 -12.56 -6.45 -20.93
CA GLY A 49 -13.87 -7.09 -20.71
C GLY A 49 -13.77 -8.60 -20.42
N LEU A 50 -12.62 -9.04 -19.91
CA LEU A 50 -12.37 -10.42 -19.52
C LEU A 50 -12.56 -10.60 -18.01
N HIS A 51 -12.75 -11.85 -17.58
CA HIS A 51 -12.91 -12.21 -16.17
C HIS A 51 -11.80 -13.18 -15.73
N ILE A 52 -11.26 -12.97 -14.53
CA ILE A 52 -10.39 -13.94 -13.88
C ILE A 52 -11.28 -15.08 -13.38
N ILE A 53 -11.06 -16.29 -13.91
CA ILE A 53 -11.84 -17.48 -13.56
C ILE A 53 -11.20 -18.29 -12.45
N ASP A 54 -9.87 -18.23 -12.32
CA ASP A 54 -9.13 -18.93 -11.26
C ASP A 54 -7.76 -18.28 -11.03
N GLU A 55 -7.25 -18.42 -9.81
CA GLU A 55 -5.89 -18.03 -9.41
C GLU A 55 -5.05 -19.29 -9.21
N VAL A 56 -4.02 -19.45 -10.05
CA VAL A 56 -3.18 -20.65 -10.07
C VAL A 56 -2.05 -20.55 -9.05
N MET A 57 -1.45 -19.37 -8.93
CA MET A 57 -0.28 -19.13 -8.11
C MET A 57 -0.21 -17.66 -7.70
N GLU A 58 0.17 -17.41 -6.45
CA GLU A 58 0.56 -16.11 -5.96
C GLU A 58 2.09 -15.97 -5.99
N SER A 59 2.60 -14.83 -6.47
CA SER A 59 4.04 -14.53 -6.52
C SER A 59 4.33 -13.18 -5.89
N GLY A 60 5.49 -13.06 -5.26
CA GLY A 60 5.94 -11.82 -4.62
C GLY A 60 7.38 -11.47 -5.00
N THR A 61 7.69 -10.18 -4.95
CA THR A 61 9.06 -9.69 -5.10
C THR A 61 9.82 -9.90 -3.80
N SER A 62 11.03 -10.44 -3.87
CA SER A 62 11.90 -10.68 -2.73
C SER A 62 13.28 -10.08 -2.95
N ILE A 63 13.91 -9.63 -1.88
CA ILE A 63 15.30 -9.17 -1.88
C ILE A 63 16.18 -10.30 -1.36
N TRP A 64 17.24 -10.57 -2.05
CA TRP A 64 18.18 -11.64 -1.73
C TRP A 64 19.57 -11.05 -1.49
N ALA A 65 20.21 -11.46 -0.41
CA ALA A 65 21.56 -11.04 -0.10
C ALA A 65 22.46 -12.26 0.16
N ASN A 66 23.76 -12.13 -0.16
CA ASN A 66 24.75 -13.15 0.20
C ASN A 66 24.94 -13.13 1.73
N PRO A 67 24.81 -14.27 2.44
CA PRO A 67 24.98 -14.34 3.90
C PRO A 67 26.32 -13.78 4.41
N ARG A 68 27.40 -13.88 3.59
CA ARG A 68 28.72 -13.36 3.93
C ARG A 68 28.79 -11.83 4.02
N ILE A 69 27.74 -11.10 3.60
CA ILE A 69 27.71 -9.64 3.74
C ILE A 69 27.78 -9.22 5.21
N ARG A 70 27.34 -10.08 6.13
CA ARG A 70 27.41 -9.83 7.58
C ARG A 70 28.86 -9.81 8.11
N GLU A 71 29.79 -10.44 7.39
CA GLU A 71 31.23 -10.43 7.72
C GLU A 71 31.93 -9.14 7.26
N GLN A 72 31.21 -8.26 6.55
CA GLN A 72 31.73 -6.98 5.99
C GLN A 72 30.92 -5.81 6.57
N PRO A 73 31.34 -5.23 7.71
CA PRO A 73 30.54 -4.27 8.48
C PRO A 73 30.02 -3.08 7.65
N GLU A 74 30.88 -2.47 6.83
CA GLU A 74 30.49 -1.33 5.99
C GLU A 74 29.41 -1.68 4.96
N LYS A 75 29.55 -2.84 4.30
CA LYS A 75 28.54 -3.30 3.32
C LYS A 75 27.25 -3.73 4.01
N TYR A 76 27.35 -4.31 5.21
CA TYR A 76 26.19 -4.68 5.99
C TYR A 76 25.39 -3.46 6.44
N GLU A 77 26.10 -2.40 6.87
CA GLU A 77 25.46 -1.12 7.20
C GLU A 77 24.76 -0.49 6.00
N LEU A 78 25.42 -0.45 4.83
CA LEU A 78 24.82 0.04 3.60
C LEU A 78 23.58 -0.78 3.19
N LEU A 79 23.61 -2.11 3.35
CA LEU A 79 22.46 -2.96 3.08
C LEU A 79 21.30 -2.59 4.02
N ARG A 80 21.55 -2.43 5.31
CA ARG A 80 20.51 -2.05 6.28
C ARG A 80 19.92 -0.68 5.97
N MET A 81 20.76 0.31 5.62
CA MET A 81 20.30 1.62 5.18
C MET A 81 19.41 1.51 3.94
N PHE A 82 19.81 0.72 2.95
CA PHE A 82 19.03 0.48 1.74
C PHE A 82 17.68 -0.16 2.06
N LEU A 83 17.66 -1.22 2.88
CA LEU A 83 16.45 -1.93 3.27
C LEU A 83 15.48 -1.02 4.03
N LEU A 84 16.01 -0.20 4.96
CA LEU A 84 15.20 0.74 5.72
C LEU A 84 14.54 1.80 4.82
N ASN A 85 15.29 2.34 3.85
CA ASN A 85 14.75 3.30 2.89
C ASN A 85 13.71 2.66 1.95
N LEU A 86 13.97 1.44 1.49
CA LEU A 86 13.01 0.71 0.67
C LEU A 86 11.73 0.40 1.45
N TYR A 87 11.86 -0.04 2.71
CA TYR A 87 10.73 -0.22 3.60
C TYR A 87 9.93 1.08 3.75
N GLY A 88 10.63 2.19 4.03
CA GLY A 88 9.97 3.49 4.18
C GLY A 88 9.17 3.90 2.94
N ALA A 89 9.74 3.70 1.75
CA ALA A 89 9.06 4.01 0.49
C ALA A 89 7.82 3.14 0.26
N THR A 90 7.93 1.82 0.49
CA THR A 90 6.78 0.90 0.33
C THR A 90 5.72 1.11 1.41
N ASN A 91 6.13 1.41 2.64
CA ASN A 91 5.21 1.69 3.75
C ASN A 91 4.49 3.04 3.62
N ALA A 92 5.04 3.96 2.83
CA ALA A 92 4.40 5.25 2.53
C ALA A 92 3.37 5.16 1.40
N GLU A 93 3.33 4.07 0.66
CA GLU A 93 2.34 3.85 -0.38
C GLU A 93 0.93 3.92 0.24
N ASN A 94 0.07 4.76 -0.28
CA ASN A 94 -1.25 5.04 0.26
C ASN A 94 -1.31 5.86 1.57
N LYS A 95 -0.21 6.41 2.06
CA LYS A 95 -0.19 7.26 3.26
C LYS A 95 -0.11 8.74 2.93
N VAL A 96 -0.85 9.50 3.70
CA VAL A 96 -0.85 10.97 3.64
C VAL A 96 -0.72 11.55 5.03
N LEU A 97 -0.08 12.71 5.14
CA LEU A 97 -0.06 13.53 6.33
C LEU A 97 -1.16 14.58 6.22
N LEU A 98 -2.06 14.64 7.18
CA LEU A 98 -3.01 15.73 7.33
C LEU A 98 -2.51 16.70 8.39
N LEU A 99 -2.41 17.98 8.00
CA LEU A 99 -2.11 19.09 8.88
C LEU A 99 -3.34 19.97 8.98
N PHE A 100 -3.73 20.38 10.18
CA PHE A 100 -4.89 21.26 10.34
C PHE A 100 -4.89 21.95 11.71
N ASN A 101 -5.57 23.09 11.78
CA ASN A 101 -5.75 23.87 12.98
C ASN A 101 -7.17 23.75 13.52
N VAL A 102 -7.34 23.61 14.83
CA VAL A 102 -8.65 23.47 15.49
C VAL A 102 -8.75 24.51 16.60
N PRO A 103 -9.86 25.28 16.69
CA PRO A 103 -10.12 26.09 17.87
C PRO A 103 -10.08 25.22 19.15
N VAL A 104 -9.47 25.70 20.21
CA VAL A 104 -9.34 24.93 21.48
C VAL A 104 -10.70 24.41 21.96
N SER A 105 -11.78 25.18 21.78
CA SER A 105 -13.14 24.76 22.13
C SER A 105 -13.65 23.54 21.35
N CYS A 106 -13.09 23.24 20.20
CA CYS A 106 -13.48 22.12 19.33
C CYS A 106 -12.53 20.92 19.46
N SER A 107 -11.37 21.06 20.13
CA SER A 107 -10.33 20.02 20.19
C SER A 107 -10.85 18.69 20.69
N ALA A 108 -11.64 18.67 21.76
CA ALA A 108 -12.19 17.43 22.34
C ALA A 108 -13.11 16.66 21.36
N ALA A 109 -13.86 17.37 20.52
CA ALA A 109 -14.72 16.75 19.51
C ALA A 109 -13.89 16.15 18.36
N VAL A 110 -12.85 16.86 17.94
CA VAL A 110 -11.91 16.38 16.92
C VAL A 110 -11.14 15.15 17.42
N GLU A 111 -10.57 15.20 18.62
CA GLU A 111 -9.84 14.05 19.21
C GLU A 111 -10.71 12.81 19.33
N ARG A 112 -11.98 12.97 19.74
CA ARG A 112 -12.94 11.85 19.74
C ARG A 112 -13.18 11.29 18.36
N PHE A 113 -13.40 12.16 17.36
CA PHE A 113 -13.58 11.73 15.98
C PHE A 113 -12.36 10.95 15.44
N LEU A 114 -11.15 11.42 15.74
CA LEU A 114 -9.92 10.73 15.36
C LEU A 114 -9.80 9.36 16.02
N ALA A 115 -10.08 9.27 17.34
CA ALA A 115 -10.06 8.03 18.10
C ALA A 115 -11.09 7.00 17.58
N ASP A 116 -12.34 7.42 17.39
CA ASP A 116 -13.43 6.55 16.94
C ASP A 116 -13.16 5.93 15.56
N ASN A 117 -12.37 6.63 14.75
CA ASN A 117 -12.04 6.20 13.39
C ASN A 117 -10.63 5.63 13.21
N ASN A 118 -9.84 5.51 14.29
CA ASN A 118 -8.46 5.04 14.28
C ASN A 118 -7.59 5.83 13.26
N LEU A 119 -7.70 7.16 13.30
CA LEU A 119 -6.99 8.05 12.35
C LEU A 119 -5.61 8.50 12.84
N TYR A 120 -5.09 7.89 13.88
CA TYR A 120 -3.72 8.06 14.37
C TYR A 120 -3.26 6.76 15.06
N ALA A 121 -1.94 6.54 15.15
CA ALA A 121 -1.40 5.29 15.71
C ALA A 121 -1.60 5.24 17.24
N ASP A 122 -0.88 6.07 18.00
CA ASP A 122 -0.96 6.10 19.48
C ASP A 122 -1.65 7.40 19.95
N GLU A 123 -1.09 8.56 19.61
CA GLU A 123 -1.67 9.88 19.86
C GLU A 123 -1.44 10.80 18.67
N PRO A 124 -2.37 11.73 18.38
CA PRO A 124 -2.13 12.74 17.35
C PRO A 124 -1.03 13.68 17.79
N SER A 125 -0.09 13.98 16.91
CA SER A 125 0.87 15.05 17.15
C SER A 125 0.13 16.38 17.20
N ARG A 126 0.32 17.15 18.28
CA ARG A 126 -0.35 18.42 18.47
C ARG A 126 0.56 19.49 19.05
N ILE A 127 0.37 20.73 18.59
CA ILE A 127 1.02 21.91 19.13
C ILE A 127 -0.07 22.85 19.63
N SER A 128 -0.08 23.10 20.94
CA SER A 128 -1.06 24.01 21.55
C SER A 128 -0.59 25.46 21.41
N GLY A 129 -1.42 26.30 20.82
CA GLY A 129 -1.22 27.74 20.70
C GLY A 129 -2.26 28.55 21.48
N GLN A 130 -2.19 29.87 21.38
CA GLN A 130 -3.19 30.77 21.96
C GLN A 130 -4.47 30.73 21.11
N GLY A 131 -5.47 29.96 21.53
CA GLY A 131 -6.78 29.87 20.88
C GLY A 131 -6.96 28.76 19.84
N TYR A 132 -5.86 28.16 19.38
CA TYR A 132 -5.87 27.06 18.39
C TYR A 132 -4.91 25.96 18.81
N THR A 133 -5.26 24.72 18.43
CA THR A 133 -4.38 23.56 18.48
C THR A 133 -4.10 23.11 17.04
N GLU A 134 -2.83 23.00 16.68
CA GLU A 134 -2.39 22.40 15.43
C GLU A 134 -2.28 20.88 15.58
N TYR A 135 -2.77 20.16 14.63
CA TYR A 135 -2.72 18.70 14.57
C TYR A 135 -1.96 18.24 13.34
N SER A 136 -1.19 17.17 13.52
CA SER A 136 -0.54 16.44 12.45
C SER A 136 -0.86 14.96 12.63
N ILE A 137 -1.52 14.34 11.63
CA ILE A 137 -1.90 12.93 11.68
C ILE A 137 -1.49 12.22 10.38
N GLU A 138 -0.97 11.00 10.49
CA GLU A 138 -0.77 10.11 9.35
C GLU A 138 -2.05 9.31 9.10
N VAL A 139 -2.50 9.29 7.86
CA VAL A 139 -3.68 8.52 7.44
C VAL A 139 -3.27 7.54 6.35
N ASP A 140 -3.42 6.25 6.61
CA ASP A 140 -3.33 5.21 5.60
C ASP A 140 -4.67 5.10 4.87
N THR A 141 -4.71 5.56 3.63
CA THR A 141 -5.95 5.61 2.82
C THR A 141 -6.43 4.23 2.34
N ALA A 142 -5.58 3.20 2.42
CA ALA A 142 -5.95 1.82 2.07
C ALA A 142 -6.65 1.09 3.22
N SER A 143 -6.25 1.35 4.47
CA SER A 143 -6.79 0.70 5.66
C SER A 143 -7.77 1.55 6.47
N ALA A 144 -7.88 2.86 6.16
CA ALA A 144 -8.74 3.79 6.88
C ALA A 144 -10.23 3.38 6.80
N LYS A 145 -10.95 3.44 7.93
CA LYS A 145 -12.39 3.17 8.00
C LYS A 145 -13.22 4.12 7.12
N LEU A 146 -12.74 5.33 6.90
CA LEU A 146 -13.40 6.36 6.12
C LEU A 146 -12.53 6.78 4.93
N PRO A 147 -13.13 7.03 3.76
CA PRO A 147 -12.42 7.66 2.65
C PRO A 147 -11.84 9.03 3.05
N LEU A 148 -10.66 9.37 2.56
CA LEU A 148 -9.95 10.61 2.89
C LEU A 148 -10.82 11.88 2.70
N ALA A 149 -11.64 11.91 1.64
CA ALA A 149 -12.57 13.00 1.40
C ALA A 149 -13.59 13.16 2.55
N ARG A 150 -14.06 12.04 3.11
CA ARG A 150 -14.98 12.05 4.25
C ARG A 150 -14.29 12.51 5.52
N VAL A 151 -13.05 12.08 5.76
CA VAL A 151 -12.24 12.54 6.91
C VAL A 151 -12.09 14.06 6.87
N ARG A 152 -11.66 14.63 5.74
CA ARG A 152 -11.49 16.09 5.58
C ARG A 152 -12.80 16.85 5.77
N PHE A 153 -13.90 16.33 5.23
CA PHE A 153 -15.21 16.95 5.39
C PHE A 153 -15.65 16.98 6.86
N GLN A 154 -15.52 15.86 7.57
CA GLN A 154 -15.90 15.79 8.99
C GLN A 154 -15.01 16.68 9.87
N LEU A 155 -13.71 16.74 9.61
CA LEU A 155 -12.81 17.66 10.30
C LEU A 155 -13.23 19.13 10.11
N ALA A 156 -13.60 19.53 8.88
CA ALA A 156 -14.09 20.87 8.60
C ALA A 156 -15.40 21.18 9.34
N GLU A 157 -16.36 20.24 9.37
CA GLU A 157 -17.63 20.37 10.12
C GLU A 157 -17.39 20.50 11.65
N LEU A 158 -16.34 19.84 12.16
CA LEU A 158 -15.92 19.94 13.56
C LEU A 158 -15.14 21.24 13.86
N GLY A 159 -14.97 22.12 12.88
CA GLY A 159 -14.33 23.42 13.05
C GLY A 159 -12.84 23.46 12.71
N ALA A 160 -12.26 22.38 12.14
CA ALA A 160 -10.89 22.41 11.66
C ALA A 160 -10.75 23.37 10.46
N ARG A 161 -9.57 24.01 10.38
CA ARG A 161 -9.21 24.99 9.34
C ARG A 161 -7.82 24.73 8.80
N GLY A 162 -7.55 25.16 7.56
CA GLY A 162 -6.25 24.95 6.94
C GLY A 162 -5.92 23.46 6.85
N ILE A 163 -6.85 22.65 6.31
CA ILE A 163 -6.70 21.19 6.22
C ILE A 163 -5.85 20.90 4.99
N ASP A 164 -4.55 20.73 5.21
CA ASP A 164 -3.58 20.40 4.18
C ASP A 164 -3.35 18.88 4.11
N THR A 165 -3.17 18.38 2.91
CA THR A 165 -2.91 16.97 2.66
C THR A 165 -1.58 16.83 1.93
N VAL A 166 -0.60 16.18 2.55
CA VAL A 166 0.74 15.97 2.00
C VAL A 166 0.94 14.48 1.75
N PRO A 167 1.13 14.03 0.50
CA PRO A 167 1.51 12.66 0.23
C PRO A 167 2.86 12.32 0.87
N LEU A 168 2.95 11.18 1.53
CA LEU A 168 4.22 10.73 2.07
C LEU A 168 5.03 9.99 1.01
N THR A 169 6.30 10.28 0.91
CA THR A 169 7.24 9.55 0.04
C THR A 169 8.03 8.50 0.81
N SER A 170 8.04 8.59 2.14
CA SER A 170 8.65 7.61 3.03
C SER A 170 7.99 7.68 4.40
N SER A 171 7.75 6.52 5.02
CA SER A 171 7.23 6.37 6.37
C SER A 171 7.97 5.24 7.06
N ILE A 172 8.82 5.58 8.03
CA ILE A 172 9.65 4.63 8.79
C ILE A 172 9.26 4.77 10.26
N PRO A 173 8.59 3.75 10.87
CA PRO A 173 8.21 3.83 12.27
C PRO A 173 9.43 3.78 13.19
N ASP A 174 10.35 2.87 12.96
CA ASP A 174 11.60 2.70 13.70
C ASP A 174 12.56 1.74 12.96
N ALA A 175 13.76 1.52 13.49
CA ALA A 175 14.75 0.63 12.90
C ALA A 175 14.44 -0.85 13.09
N GLY A 176 13.50 -1.22 13.97
CA GLY A 176 13.11 -2.60 14.25
C GLY A 176 12.48 -3.31 13.04
N VAL A 177 11.92 -2.54 12.09
CA VAL A 177 11.33 -3.08 10.85
C VAL A 177 12.33 -3.85 9.98
N ILE A 178 13.64 -3.66 10.22
CA ILE A 178 14.74 -4.39 9.56
C ILE A 178 15.55 -5.25 10.55
N GLU A 179 15.04 -5.51 11.75
CA GLU A 179 15.68 -6.43 12.69
C GLU A 179 15.57 -7.87 12.17
N GLY A 180 16.68 -8.60 12.27
CA GLY A 180 16.77 -9.98 11.78
C GLY A 180 17.49 -10.14 10.44
N TRP A 181 17.92 -9.06 9.84
CA TRP A 181 18.77 -9.06 8.63
C TRP A 181 20.25 -9.07 8.94
#